data_bc25aba0935b64283981676ce596e2a6
#
_entry.id   bc25aba0935b64283981676ce596e2a6
#
_cell.length_a   1.000
_cell.length_b   1.000
_cell.length_c   1.000
_cell.angle_alpha   90.00
_cell.angle_beta   90.00
_cell.angle_gamma   90.00
#
_symmetry.space_group_name_H-M   'P 1'
#
loop_
_entity.id
_entity.type
_entity.pdbx_description
1 polymer ?
#
loop_
_entity_poly.entity_id
_entity_poly.type
_entity_poly.pdbx_seq_one_letter_code
_entity_poly.pdbx_strand_id
1 'polypeptide(L)'
;PSPVILYKTIGKLPQLSDEDRLNSTLQYYRELNRLGLTGAVDAGGGGQNYPDDYAVVRHLAEAGHLSVRMAYSLFAQKPGEEMADYTRWLGMTKPGEGDAMLRVNGAGENLVWSAADFENFLQPRPDLKPIMESELEQIIRTLVEAQWPWRIHATYDETIGRFLDVFERVHRDHPIDKLGWFIDHAETVGERNLERIQALGGGVAIQHRMAYQAEYFIRRYGKAAVQARPPLRTMLKMGLPIGGGTDGTRVASYHPWTCLWWLVTGKSVGGTVINDPQNRLSREEALRLWTKGSAWFSGEDEIKGELSVGQLADFAVLDKDYFSVDEDAIRGLES
;
A
#
# COMPACT_ATOMS: atom_id res chain seq x y z
N PRO A 1 -5.32 -4.26 21.29
CA PRO A 1 -4.12 -5.01 21.70
C PRO A 1 -2.93 -4.54 20.87
N SER A 2 -1.81 -4.26 21.55
CA SER A 2 -0.60 -3.82 20.85
C SER A 2 -0.12 -4.90 19.87
N PRO A 3 0.21 -4.58 18.61
CA PRO A 3 0.79 -5.52 17.65
C PRO A 3 2.02 -6.23 18.20
N VAL A 4 2.79 -5.55 19.04
CA VAL A 4 3.99 -6.12 19.72
C VAL A 4 3.65 -7.34 20.56
N ILE A 5 2.52 -7.34 21.27
CA ILE A 5 2.10 -8.51 22.07
C ILE A 5 1.72 -9.66 21.15
N LEU A 6 1.03 -9.40 20.05
CA LEU A 6 0.67 -10.42 19.07
C LEU A 6 1.92 -11.06 18.47
N TYR A 7 2.87 -10.26 17.97
CA TYR A 7 4.12 -10.78 17.40
C TYR A 7 4.98 -11.54 18.40
N LYS A 8 5.09 -11.06 19.65
CA LYS A 8 5.77 -11.79 20.71
C LYS A 8 5.11 -13.12 21.04
N THR A 9 3.79 -13.22 20.88
CA THR A 9 3.05 -14.47 21.11
C THR A 9 3.22 -15.43 19.93
N ILE A 10 3.08 -14.94 18.71
CA ILE A 10 3.31 -15.73 17.48
C ILE A 10 4.74 -16.27 17.43
N GLY A 11 5.73 -15.45 17.80
CA GLY A 11 7.13 -15.87 17.86
C GLY A 11 7.45 -17.00 18.85
N LYS A 12 6.51 -17.37 19.74
CA LYS A 12 6.61 -18.53 20.62
C LYS A 12 6.00 -19.82 20.06
N LEU A 13 5.30 -19.71 18.93
CA LEU A 13 4.76 -20.87 18.24
C LEU A 13 5.88 -21.66 17.56
N PRO A 14 5.70 -22.96 17.34
CA PRO A 14 6.64 -23.75 16.53
C PRO A 14 6.87 -23.08 15.18
N GLN A 15 8.13 -22.99 14.78
CA GLN A 15 8.48 -22.47 13.46
C GLN A 15 8.11 -23.49 12.38
N LEU A 16 7.63 -23.00 11.24
CA LEU A 16 7.39 -23.84 10.08
C LEU A 16 8.72 -24.41 9.55
N SER A 17 8.71 -25.63 9.08
CA SER A 17 9.81 -26.17 8.28
C SER A 17 9.93 -25.40 6.95
N ASP A 18 11.06 -25.51 6.27
CA ASP A 18 11.23 -24.87 4.96
C ASP A 18 10.24 -25.43 3.93
N GLU A 19 9.93 -26.72 3.99
CA GLU A 19 8.89 -27.33 3.16
C GLU A 19 7.50 -26.74 3.46
N ASP A 20 7.14 -26.58 4.72
CA ASP A 20 5.86 -25.96 5.10
C ASP A 20 5.78 -24.51 4.69
N ARG A 21 6.89 -23.76 4.77
CA ARG A 21 6.96 -22.37 4.28
C ARG A 21 6.73 -22.30 2.77
N LEU A 22 7.39 -23.17 1.99
CA LEU A 22 7.18 -23.26 0.54
C LEU A 22 5.71 -23.57 0.22
N ASN A 23 5.17 -24.62 0.86
CA ASN A 23 3.80 -25.07 0.63
C ASN A 23 2.78 -23.99 1.01
N SER A 24 2.93 -23.33 2.15
CA SER A 24 2.02 -22.28 2.59
C SER A 24 2.07 -21.07 1.67
N THR A 25 3.26 -20.69 1.18
CA THR A 25 3.44 -19.60 0.22
C THR A 25 2.76 -19.92 -1.12
N LEU A 26 2.92 -21.14 -1.64
CA LEU A 26 2.23 -21.58 -2.85
C LEU A 26 0.71 -21.60 -2.68
N GLN A 27 0.18 -22.05 -1.53
CA GLN A 27 -1.25 -21.98 -1.25
C GLN A 27 -1.76 -20.55 -1.19
N TYR A 28 -0.99 -19.64 -0.61
CA TYR A 28 -1.34 -18.22 -0.59
C TYR A 28 -1.41 -17.62 -2.00
N TYR A 29 -0.46 -17.92 -2.87
CA TYR A 29 -0.51 -17.46 -4.27
C TYR A 29 -1.71 -18.04 -5.04
N ARG A 30 -2.05 -19.30 -4.81
CA ARG A 30 -3.29 -19.90 -5.38
C ARG A 30 -4.54 -19.15 -4.90
N GLU A 31 -4.57 -18.77 -3.63
CA GLU A 31 -5.67 -17.96 -3.09
C GLU A 31 -5.73 -16.59 -3.74
N LEU A 32 -4.59 -15.92 -3.95
CA LEU A 32 -4.54 -14.64 -4.66
C LEU A 32 -5.04 -14.79 -6.11
N ASN A 33 -4.64 -15.86 -6.81
CA ASN A 33 -5.15 -16.14 -8.16
C ASN A 33 -6.67 -16.42 -8.16
N ARG A 34 -7.19 -17.18 -7.20
CA ARG A 34 -8.63 -17.40 -7.04
C ARG A 34 -9.40 -16.09 -6.88
N LEU A 35 -8.79 -15.09 -6.31
CA LEU A 35 -9.33 -13.74 -6.18
C LEU A 35 -9.09 -12.86 -7.40
N GLY A 36 -8.47 -13.38 -8.47
CA GLY A 36 -8.17 -12.66 -9.70
C GLY A 36 -6.95 -11.75 -9.65
N LEU A 37 -6.10 -11.88 -8.64
CA LEU A 37 -4.87 -11.09 -8.54
C LEU A 37 -3.75 -11.71 -9.40
N THR A 38 -3.16 -10.88 -10.26
CA THR A 38 -2.04 -11.22 -11.14
C THR A 38 -0.74 -10.55 -10.72
N GLY A 39 -0.83 -9.50 -9.91
CA GLY A 39 0.30 -8.77 -9.37
C GLY A 39 -0.01 -8.11 -8.04
N ALA A 40 1.02 -7.88 -7.22
CA ALA A 40 0.91 -7.19 -5.95
C ALA A 40 2.17 -6.40 -5.63
N VAL A 41 2.01 -5.35 -4.83
CA VAL A 41 3.12 -4.62 -4.22
C VAL A 41 3.14 -4.96 -2.74
N ASP A 42 4.19 -5.64 -2.29
CA ASP A 42 4.40 -5.95 -0.87
C ASP A 42 5.02 -4.75 -0.17
N ALA A 43 4.34 -4.28 0.88
CA ALA A 43 4.79 -3.13 1.68
C ALA A 43 5.96 -3.45 2.62
N GLY A 44 6.37 -4.72 2.72
CA GLY A 44 7.49 -5.14 3.58
C GLY A 44 7.20 -5.12 5.07
N GLY A 45 5.94 -4.96 5.48
CA GLY A 45 5.52 -4.96 6.88
C GLY A 45 5.60 -6.33 7.55
N GLY A 46 5.16 -6.39 8.81
CA GLY A 46 4.92 -7.67 9.49
C GLY A 46 6.14 -8.39 10.05
N GLY A 47 7.30 -7.74 10.16
CA GLY A 47 8.50 -8.33 10.77
C GLY A 47 9.41 -9.06 9.79
N GLN A 48 9.24 -8.84 8.49
CA GLN A 48 10.10 -9.42 7.45
C GLN A 48 11.49 -8.77 7.49
N ASN A 49 12.53 -9.59 7.57
CA ASN A 49 13.92 -9.16 7.54
C ASN A 49 14.54 -9.48 6.17
N TYR A 50 15.07 -8.46 5.52
CA TYR A 50 15.79 -8.66 4.26
C TYR A 50 17.28 -8.96 4.55
N PRO A 51 17.89 -9.97 3.89
CA PRO A 51 17.34 -10.78 2.78
C PRO A 51 16.69 -12.11 3.21
N ASP A 52 16.76 -12.48 4.50
CA ASP A 52 16.54 -13.87 4.95
C ASP A 52 15.08 -14.32 4.78
N ASP A 53 14.12 -13.49 5.15
CA ASP A 53 12.70 -13.85 5.06
C ASP A 53 12.16 -13.85 3.62
N TYR A 54 12.93 -13.32 2.66
CA TYR A 54 12.61 -13.39 1.23
C TYR A 54 13.17 -14.64 0.52
N ALA A 55 13.91 -15.50 1.21
CA ALA A 55 14.53 -16.69 0.62
C ALA A 55 13.52 -17.64 -0.03
N VAL A 56 12.36 -17.85 0.62
CA VAL A 56 11.29 -18.72 0.11
C VAL A 56 10.71 -18.18 -1.20
N VAL A 57 10.38 -16.90 -1.25
CA VAL A 57 9.79 -16.27 -2.45
C VAL A 57 10.80 -16.24 -3.59
N ARG A 58 12.08 -15.95 -3.31
CA ARG A 58 13.16 -16.02 -4.30
C ARG A 58 13.33 -17.42 -4.87
N HIS A 59 13.34 -18.44 -4.02
CA HIS A 59 13.41 -19.84 -4.45
C HIS A 59 12.25 -20.21 -5.39
N LEU A 60 11.02 -19.77 -5.06
CA LEU A 60 9.85 -19.98 -5.92
C LEU A 60 9.96 -19.22 -7.26
N ALA A 61 10.52 -18.02 -7.25
CA ALA A 61 10.77 -17.25 -8.47
C ALA A 61 11.78 -17.95 -9.37
N GLU A 62 12.93 -18.36 -8.83
CA GLU A 62 14.00 -19.08 -9.54
C GLU A 62 13.50 -20.42 -10.11
N ALA A 63 12.61 -21.11 -9.40
CA ALA A 63 11.99 -22.35 -9.84
C ALA A 63 10.84 -22.14 -10.86
N GLY A 64 10.47 -20.89 -11.16
CA GLY A 64 9.34 -20.57 -12.07
C GLY A 64 7.96 -20.93 -11.48
N HIS A 65 7.83 -20.96 -10.17
CA HIS A 65 6.60 -21.35 -9.47
C HIS A 65 5.77 -20.17 -8.98
N LEU A 66 6.19 -18.91 -9.19
CA LEU A 66 5.37 -17.76 -8.88
C LEU A 66 4.26 -17.60 -9.92
N SER A 67 3.03 -17.45 -9.44
CA SER A 67 1.84 -17.19 -10.26
C SER A 67 1.31 -15.76 -10.14
N VAL A 68 1.91 -14.97 -9.25
CA VAL A 68 1.59 -13.55 -9.02
C VAL A 68 2.90 -12.77 -9.08
N ARG A 69 2.92 -11.68 -9.85
CA ARG A 69 4.09 -10.78 -9.89
C ARG A 69 4.19 -10.00 -8.60
N MET A 70 5.36 -9.99 -7.99
CA MET A 70 5.61 -9.34 -6.70
C MET A 70 6.68 -8.25 -6.84
N ALA A 71 6.31 -7.03 -6.51
CA ALA A 71 7.26 -5.95 -6.27
C ALA A 71 7.28 -5.65 -4.77
N TYR A 72 8.42 -5.81 -4.10
CA TYR A 72 8.49 -5.68 -2.63
C TYR A 72 9.34 -4.50 -2.19
N SER A 73 8.88 -3.84 -1.12
CA SER A 73 9.58 -2.72 -0.49
C SER A 73 10.30 -3.18 0.79
N LEU A 74 11.42 -2.56 1.11
CA LEU A 74 12.22 -2.88 2.29
C LEU A 74 11.80 -2.00 3.46
N PHE A 75 11.34 -2.63 4.53
CA PHE A 75 10.73 -2.00 5.70
C PHE A 75 11.69 -2.07 6.90
N ALA A 76 12.09 -0.92 7.46
CA ALA A 76 12.93 -0.87 8.64
C ALA A 76 12.20 -1.42 9.88
N GLN A 77 12.68 -2.54 10.41
CA GLN A 77 11.98 -3.32 11.45
C GLN A 77 12.23 -2.80 12.87
N LYS A 78 13.35 -2.15 13.12
CA LYS A 78 13.78 -1.81 14.48
C LYS A 78 13.93 -0.32 14.70
N PRO A 79 13.25 0.25 15.72
CA PRO A 79 13.42 1.65 16.08
C PRO A 79 14.87 1.99 16.39
N GLY A 80 15.39 3.04 15.76
CA GLY A 80 16.75 3.58 15.95
C GLY A 80 17.84 2.86 15.12
N GLU A 81 17.48 1.82 14.35
CA GLU A 81 18.39 1.10 13.44
C GLU A 81 18.10 1.41 11.96
N GLU A 82 17.14 2.27 11.66
CA GLU A 82 16.61 2.51 10.31
C GLU A 82 17.69 2.95 9.33
N MET A 83 18.54 3.91 9.73
CA MET A 83 19.65 4.37 8.90
C MET A 83 20.66 3.26 8.61
N ALA A 84 20.95 2.42 9.61
CA ALA A 84 21.85 1.28 9.44
C ALA A 84 21.26 0.24 8.48
N ASP A 85 19.96 -0.03 8.58
CA ASP A 85 19.25 -0.95 7.70
C ASP A 85 19.26 -0.43 6.26
N TYR A 86 18.86 0.82 6.00
CA TYR A 86 18.86 1.37 4.65
C TYR A 86 20.27 1.45 4.07
N THR A 87 21.28 1.90 4.83
CA THR A 87 22.66 1.93 4.36
C THR A 87 23.15 0.54 3.95
N ARG A 88 22.83 -0.47 4.73
CA ARG A 88 23.14 -1.87 4.42
C ARG A 88 22.45 -2.34 3.15
N TRP A 89 21.15 -2.11 3.00
CA TRP A 89 20.36 -2.56 1.84
C TRP A 89 20.78 -1.87 0.55
N LEU A 90 21.12 -0.58 0.59
CA LEU A 90 21.67 0.16 -0.56
C LEU A 90 22.99 -0.45 -1.08
N GLY A 91 23.76 -1.11 -0.21
CA GLY A 91 24.96 -1.85 -0.59
C GLY A 91 24.68 -3.30 -1.07
N MET A 92 23.48 -3.81 -0.90
CA MET A 92 23.13 -5.21 -1.19
C MET A 92 22.23 -5.38 -2.41
N THR A 93 21.40 -4.38 -2.72
CA THR A 93 20.39 -4.46 -3.78
C THR A 93 20.06 -3.07 -4.33
N LYS A 94 19.24 -3.01 -5.37
CA LYS A 94 18.75 -1.76 -5.98
C LYS A 94 17.31 -1.90 -6.47
N PRO A 95 16.58 -0.78 -6.63
CA PRO A 95 15.25 -0.81 -7.24
C PRO A 95 15.27 -1.46 -8.61
N GLY A 96 14.27 -2.28 -8.88
CA GLY A 96 14.16 -3.06 -10.11
C GLY A 96 15.04 -4.31 -10.18
N GLU A 97 15.87 -4.58 -9.16
CA GLU A 97 16.65 -5.82 -9.11
C GLU A 97 15.73 -7.03 -8.94
N GLY A 98 15.96 -8.05 -9.76
CA GLY A 98 15.13 -9.23 -9.89
C GLY A 98 14.67 -9.43 -11.35
N ASP A 99 13.46 -9.91 -11.52
CA ASP A 99 12.87 -10.15 -12.83
C ASP A 99 11.41 -9.67 -12.92
N ALA A 100 10.71 -10.09 -13.98
CA ALA A 100 9.30 -9.72 -14.17
C ALA A 100 8.35 -10.35 -13.14
N MET A 101 8.77 -11.38 -12.38
CA MET A 101 7.93 -12.07 -11.40
C MET A 101 8.23 -11.64 -9.97
N LEU A 102 9.49 -11.32 -9.65
CA LEU A 102 9.89 -10.91 -8.31
C LEU A 102 10.99 -9.85 -8.38
N ARG A 103 10.74 -8.66 -7.79
CA ARG A 103 11.75 -7.60 -7.81
C ARG A 103 11.67 -6.66 -6.60
N VAL A 104 12.77 -6.03 -6.30
CA VAL A 104 12.86 -4.94 -5.34
C VAL A 104 12.11 -3.73 -5.89
N ASN A 105 11.17 -3.18 -5.12
CA ASN A 105 10.43 -1.97 -5.50
C ASN A 105 11.11 -0.70 -4.96
N GLY A 106 11.46 -0.69 -3.69
CA GLY A 106 12.05 0.47 -3.03
C GLY A 106 12.05 0.35 -1.52
N ALA A 107 11.96 1.47 -0.82
CA ALA A 107 11.95 1.58 0.64
C ALA A 107 10.53 1.81 1.19
N GLY A 108 10.29 1.42 2.44
CA GLY A 108 9.05 1.68 3.19
C GLY A 108 8.17 0.44 3.36
N GLU A 109 6.93 0.54 3.90
CA GLU A 109 6.18 1.79 4.24
C GLU A 109 6.67 2.50 5.52
N ASN A 110 7.44 1.85 6.38
CA ASN A 110 8.02 2.51 7.55
C ASN A 110 9.48 2.91 7.24
N LEU A 111 9.70 4.21 7.08
CA LEU A 111 11.03 4.77 6.84
C LEU A 111 11.74 5.07 8.16
N VAL A 112 11.03 5.63 9.13
CA VAL A 112 11.49 5.88 10.49
C VAL A 112 10.36 5.63 11.48
N TRP A 113 10.65 4.99 12.61
CA TRP A 113 9.64 4.68 13.62
C TRP A 113 9.07 5.91 14.33
N SER A 114 9.78 7.02 14.33
CA SER A 114 9.27 8.30 14.83
C SER A 114 8.16 8.90 13.97
N ALA A 115 8.02 8.45 12.72
CA ALA A 115 6.97 8.85 11.78
C ALA A 115 5.71 7.97 11.84
N ALA A 116 5.70 6.92 12.66
CA ALA A 116 4.61 5.95 12.71
C ALA A 116 3.34 6.56 13.32
N ASP A 117 2.33 6.80 12.50
CA ASP A 117 0.98 7.21 12.93
C ASP A 117 -0.01 6.04 12.93
N PHE A 118 0.49 4.82 13.16
CA PHE A 118 -0.28 3.58 13.17
C PHE A 118 -1.35 3.59 14.27
N GLU A 119 -2.61 3.74 13.91
CA GLU A 119 -3.72 3.62 14.81
C GLU A 119 -5.00 3.16 14.08
N ASN A 120 -6.05 2.87 14.81
CA ASN A 120 -7.27 2.25 14.28
C ASN A 120 -8.54 3.09 14.54
N PHE A 121 -8.42 4.41 14.66
CA PHE A 121 -9.48 5.36 14.99
C PHE A 121 -10.15 5.14 16.37
N LEU A 122 -9.60 4.28 17.21
CA LEU A 122 -10.05 4.06 18.59
C LEU A 122 -9.29 4.94 19.59
N GLN A 123 -8.08 5.31 19.27
CA GLN A 123 -7.20 6.13 20.09
C GLN A 123 -7.20 7.60 19.61
N PRO A 124 -6.72 8.55 20.40
CA PRO A 124 -6.36 9.88 19.91
C PRO A 124 -5.35 9.79 18.77
N ARG A 125 -5.36 10.79 17.87
CA ARG A 125 -4.36 10.89 16.81
C ARG A 125 -2.96 10.85 17.42
N PRO A 126 -2.02 10.12 16.82
CA PRO A 126 -0.65 10.08 17.31
C PRO A 126 -0.02 11.47 17.28
N ASP A 127 0.65 11.83 18.36
CA ASP A 127 1.51 13.01 18.41
C ASP A 127 2.94 12.58 18.04
N LEU A 128 3.31 12.83 16.80
CA LEU A 128 4.62 12.43 16.29
C LEU A 128 5.72 13.25 16.99
N LYS A 129 6.77 12.55 17.42
CA LYS A 129 7.89 13.15 18.16
C LYS A 129 8.56 14.28 17.36
N PRO A 130 9.07 15.33 18.01
CA PRO A 130 9.79 16.42 17.33
C PRO A 130 11.04 16.00 16.57
N ILE A 131 11.62 14.84 16.90
CA ILE A 131 12.79 14.29 16.19
C ILE A 131 12.45 13.75 14.80
N MET A 132 11.14 13.49 14.53
CA MET A 132 10.69 12.80 13.33
C MET A 132 11.18 13.48 12.05
N GLU A 133 11.02 14.78 11.93
CA GLU A 133 11.44 15.49 10.71
C GLU A 133 12.92 15.34 10.42
N SER A 134 13.76 15.36 11.45
CA SER A 134 15.21 15.20 11.31
C SER A 134 15.58 13.78 10.89
N GLU A 135 14.98 12.77 11.51
CA GLU A 135 15.24 11.38 11.18
C GLU A 135 14.73 11.04 9.78
N LEU A 136 13.52 11.49 9.44
CA LEU A 136 12.93 11.27 8.11
C LEU A 136 13.76 11.96 7.03
N GLU A 137 14.21 13.21 7.25
CA GLU A 137 15.04 13.94 6.28
C GLU A 137 16.34 13.20 5.97
N GLN A 138 17.01 12.65 6.98
CA GLN A 138 18.24 11.89 6.78
C GLN A 138 18.00 10.66 5.90
N ILE A 139 16.95 9.89 6.17
CA ILE A 139 16.60 8.73 5.35
C ILE A 139 16.24 9.15 3.92
N ILE A 140 15.36 10.15 3.74
CA ILE A 140 14.95 10.60 2.41
C ILE A 140 16.16 11.09 1.59
N ARG A 141 17.09 11.87 2.16
CA ARG A 141 18.30 12.28 1.45
C ARG A 141 19.12 11.09 0.99
N THR A 142 19.30 10.11 1.86
CA THR A 142 20.04 8.87 1.55
C THR A 142 19.36 8.10 0.40
N LEU A 143 18.04 7.97 0.41
CA LEU A 143 17.28 7.31 -0.66
C LEU A 143 17.35 8.08 -1.98
N VAL A 144 17.22 9.41 -1.93
CA VAL A 144 17.28 10.28 -3.12
C VAL A 144 18.65 10.22 -3.79
N GLU A 145 19.75 10.29 -3.02
CA GLU A 145 21.13 10.15 -3.53
C GLU A 145 21.34 8.79 -4.22
N ALA A 146 20.70 7.74 -3.71
CA ALA A 146 20.76 6.40 -4.28
C ALA A 146 19.70 6.15 -5.38
N GLN A 147 18.86 7.13 -5.71
CA GLN A 147 17.76 7.00 -6.69
C GLN A 147 16.75 5.91 -6.32
N TRP A 148 16.46 5.74 -5.03
CA TRP A 148 15.50 4.78 -4.53
C TRP A 148 14.09 5.37 -4.43
N PRO A 149 13.06 4.74 -5.02
CA PRO A 149 11.65 5.02 -4.72
C PRO A 149 11.34 4.71 -3.26
N TRP A 150 10.35 5.39 -2.71
CA TRP A 150 9.89 5.08 -1.36
C TRP A 150 8.39 5.23 -1.21
N ARG A 151 7.86 4.54 -0.22
CA ARG A 151 6.50 4.67 0.27
C ARG A 151 6.52 4.97 1.76
N ILE A 152 5.53 5.69 2.25
CA ILE A 152 5.44 6.02 3.65
C ILE A 152 4.00 5.97 4.13
N HIS A 153 3.78 5.28 5.26
CA HIS A 153 2.48 5.22 5.94
C HIS A 153 2.08 6.57 6.48
N ALA A 154 0.87 7.04 6.16
CA ALA A 154 0.26 8.20 6.79
C ALA A 154 -1.26 8.17 6.72
N THR A 155 -1.90 8.12 7.87
CA THR A 155 -3.35 8.14 8.05
C THR A 155 -3.90 9.57 8.03
N TYR A 156 -3.22 10.48 8.72
CA TYR A 156 -3.73 11.80 9.05
C TYR A 156 -3.14 12.92 8.22
N ASP A 157 -3.99 13.90 7.89
CA ASP A 157 -3.59 15.08 7.11
C ASP A 157 -2.44 15.86 7.76
N GLU A 158 -2.44 15.94 9.10
CA GLU A 158 -1.38 16.59 9.86
C GLU A 158 -0.05 15.86 9.74
N THR A 159 -0.07 14.54 9.78
CA THR A 159 1.11 13.68 9.56
C THR A 159 1.65 13.90 8.14
N ILE A 160 0.77 13.83 7.14
CA ILE A 160 1.12 14.06 5.73
C ILE A 160 1.74 15.45 5.55
N GLY A 161 1.14 16.48 6.17
CA GLY A 161 1.67 17.84 6.11
C GLY A 161 3.11 17.94 6.61
N ARG A 162 3.44 17.30 7.74
CA ARG A 162 4.79 17.24 8.32
C ARG A 162 5.78 16.47 7.42
N PHE A 163 5.35 15.38 6.79
CA PHE A 163 6.19 14.65 5.84
C PHE A 163 6.49 15.49 4.61
N LEU A 164 5.49 16.18 4.08
CA LEU A 164 5.66 17.06 2.92
C LEU A 164 6.58 18.24 3.23
N ASP A 165 6.59 18.76 4.47
CA ASP A 165 7.56 19.78 4.88
C ASP A 165 9.00 19.26 4.76
N VAL A 166 9.24 17.99 5.07
CA VAL A 166 10.54 17.33 4.87
C VAL A 166 10.82 17.15 3.38
N PHE A 167 9.87 16.61 2.61
CA PHE A 167 10.04 16.33 1.19
C PHE A 167 10.31 17.60 0.39
N GLU A 168 9.61 18.70 0.69
CA GLU A 168 9.87 20.01 0.08
C GLU A 168 11.27 20.56 0.39
N ARG A 169 11.77 20.34 1.61
CA ARG A 169 13.16 20.73 1.95
C ARG A 169 14.18 19.93 1.13
N VAL A 170 13.99 18.61 1.04
CA VAL A 170 14.89 17.76 0.25
C VAL A 170 14.78 18.10 -1.24
N HIS A 171 13.56 18.28 -1.77
CA HIS A 171 13.31 18.58 -3.18
C HIS A 171 14.05 19.84 -3.67
N ARG A 172 14.24 20.84 -2.81
CA ARG A 172 15.00 22.07 -3.17
C ARG A 172 16.46 21.80 -3.54
N ASP A 173 17.07 20.80 -2.89
CA ASP A 173 18.48 20.45 -3.10
C ASP A 173 18.60 19.27 -4.10
N HIS A 174 17.67 18.33 -4.02
CA HIS A 174 17.65 17.09 -4.77
C HIS A 174 16.21 16.83 -5.29
N PRO A 175 15.93 17.06 -6.57
CA PRO A 175 14.60 16.83 -7.14
C PRO A 175 14.09 15.40 -6.91
N ILE A 176 12.83 15.28 -6.42
CA ILE A 176 12.21 13.99 -6.09
C ILE A 176 11.03 13.64 -7.01
N ASP A 177 10.65 14.52 -7.90
CA ASP A 177 9.45 14.45 -8.72
C ASP A 177 9.40 13.26 -9.69
N LYS A 178 10.53 12.58 -9.90
CA LYS A 178 10.65 11.40 -10.79
C LYS A 178 11.06 10.12 -10.07
N LEU A 179 11.10 10.12 -8.74
CA LEU A 179 11.59 8.96 -7.98
C LEU A 179 10.50 7.93 -7.65
N GLY A 180 9.23 8.18 -8.01
CA GLY A 180 8.16 7.21 -7.78
C GLY A 180 7.80 7.06 -6.30
N TRP A 181 7.83 8.12 -5.52
CA TRP A 181 7.45 8.09 -4.11
C TRP A 181 5.94 8.26 -3.91
N PHE A 182 5.40 7.74 -2.81
CA PHE A 182 3.98 7.85 -2.52
C PHE A 182 3.64 7.72 -1.03
N ILE A 183 2.45 8.22 -0.69
CA ILE A 183 1.84 8.08 0.62
C ILE A 183 0.90 6.87 0.60
N ASP A 184 1.01 6.01 1.60
CA ASP A 184 0.05 4.94 1.84
C ASP A 184 -1.09 5.43 2.71
N HIS A 185 -2.30 4.94 2.44
CA HIS A 185 -3.56 5.15 3.18
C HIS A 185 -4.21 6.50 2.95
N ALA A 186 -3.65 7.59 3.50
CA ALA A 186 -4.12 8.96 3.32
C ALA A 186 -5.64 9.14 3.62
N GLU A 187 -6.19 8.41 4.60
CA GLU A 187 -7.64 8.40 4.85
C GLU A 187 -8.22 9.78 5.14
N THR A 188 -7.44 10.66 5.78
CA THR A 188 -7.96 11.99 6.15
C THR A 188 -7.29 13.13 5.40
N VAL A 189 -6.52 12.85 4.34
CA VAL A 189 -5.80 13.87 3.57
C VAL A 189 -6.70 15.01 3.11
N GLY A 190 -6.21 16.23 3.24
CA GLY A 190 -6.86 17.45 2.77
C GLY A 190 -6.38 17.87 1.37
N GLU A 191 -7.17 18.71 0.71
CA GLU A 191 -6.90 19.18 -0.66
C GLU A 191 -5.53 19.87 -0.78
N ARG A 192 -5.20 20.75 0.18
CA ARG A 192 -3.89 21.42 0.23
C ARG A 192 -2.70 20.44 0.21
N ASN A 193 -2.78 19.34 0.95
CA ASN A 193 -1.69 18.35 0.95
C ASN A 193 -1.71 17.50 -0.32
N LEU A 194 -2.87 17.25 -0.95
CA LEU A 194 -2.94 16.63 -2.28
C LEU A 194 -2.27 17.50 -3.35
N GLU A 195 -2.47 18.83 -3.32
CA GLU A 195 -1.78 19.76 -4.22
C GLU A 195 -0.27 19.70 -4.04
N ARG A 196 0.23 19.61 -2.80
CA ARG A 196 1.65 19.47 -2.49
C ARG A 196 2.22 18.13 -3.00
N ILE A 197 1.49 17.02 -2.77
CA ILE A 197 1.88 15.71 -3.31
C ILE A 197 2.01 15.77 -4.82
N GLN A 198 1.03 16.37 -5.51
CA GLN A 198 1.06 16.53 -6.97
C GLN A 198 2.24 17.38 -7.44
N ALA A 199 2.47 18.52 -6.79
CA ALA A 199 3.58 19.43 -7.12
C ALA A 199 4.96 18.77 -6.98
N LEU A 200 5.10 17.81 -6.05
CA LEU A 200 6.31 17.04 -5.82
C LEU A 200 6.39 15.72 -6.63
N GLY A 201 5.44 15.47 -7.53
CA GLY A 201 5.41 14.27 -8.38
C GLY A 201 5.09 12.97 -7.64
N GLY A 202 4.46 13.06 -6.47
CA GLY A 202 4.10 11.90 -5.65
C GLY A 202 2.73 11.30 -6.00
N GLY A 203 2.43 10.14 -5.42
CA GLY A 203 1.15 9.45 -5.54
C GLY A 203 0.51 9.10 -4.19
N VAL A 204 -0.69 8.52 -4.24
CA VAL A 204 -1.41 8.03 -3.06
C VAL A 204 -1.93 6.61 -3.30
N ALA A 205 -1.47 5.66 -2.51
CA ALA A 205 -1.96 4.29 -2.52
C ALA A 205 -3.03 4.13 -1.44
N ILE A 206 -4.28 4.00 -1.86
CA ILE A 206 -5.43 3.87 -0.95
C ILE A 206 -5.75 2.41 -0.63
N GLN A 207 -6.19 2.16 0.60
CA GLN A 207 -6.65 0.85 1.05
C GLN A 207 -8.06 0.99 1.64
N HIS A 208 -8.78 -0.14 1.70
CA HIS A 208 -10.18 -0.14 2.11
C HIS A 208 -10.38 -0.27 3.64
N ARG A 209 -9.46 0.25 4.42
CA ARG A 209 -9.57 0.25 5.90
C ARG A 209 -10.86 0.90 6.38
N MET A 210 -11.32 1.96 5.71
CA MET A 210 -12.59 2.60 6.03
C MET A 210 -13.82 1.69 5.82
N ALA A 211 -13.74 0.66 4.99
CA ALA A 211 -14.79 -0.35 4.90
C ALA A 211 -14.99 -1.12 6.22
N TYR A 212 -13.96 -1.23 7.05
CA TYR A 212 -13.98 -1.97 8.31
C TYR A 212 -14.02 -1.07 9.56
N GLN A 213 -13.44 0.12 9.48
CA GLN A 213 -13.20 0.96 10.65
C GLN A 213 -13.98 2.28 10.63
N ALA A 214 -14.79 2.53 9.60
CA ALA A 214 -15.54 3.78 9.49
C ALA A 214 -16.49 4.05 10.66
N GLU A 215 -17.09 3.01 11.24
CA GLU A 215 -17.96 3.19 12.42
C GLU A 215 -17.19 3.67 13.65
N TYR A 216 -15.91 3.25 13.81
CA TYR A 216 -15.02 3.79 14.85
C TYR A 216 -14.69 5.25 14.56
N PHE A 217 -14.37 5.54 13.28
CA PHE A 217 -14.12 6.91 12.84
C PHE A 217 -15.33 7.82 13.07
N ILE A 218 -16.54 7.39 12.69
CA ILE A 218 -17.80 8.11 12.87
C ILE A 218 -18.06 8.38 14.35
N ARG A 219 -17.85 7.38 15.21
CA ARG A 219 -18.04 7.53 16.66
C ARG A 219 -17.14 8.61 17.25
N ARG A 220 -15.94 8.76 16.70
CA ARG A 220 -14.94 9.69 17.20
C ARG A 220 -15.05 11.09 16.60
N TYR A 221 -15.26 11.17 15.29
CA TYR A 221 -15.17 12.43 14.52
C TYR A 221 -16.52 12.89 13.96
N GLY A 222 -17.56 12.10 14.10
CA GLY A 222 -18.89 12.38 13.56
C GLY A 222 -19.07 11.92 12.11
N LYS A 223 -20.34 11.75 11.72
CA LYS A 223 -20.70 11.22 10.38
C LYS A 223 -20.22 12.13 9.24
N ALA A 224 -20.31 13.44 9.40
CA ALA A 224 -19.88 14.39 8.38
C ALA A 224 -18.39 14.28 8.04
N ALA A 225 -17.56 13.88 9.01
CA ALA A 225 -16.12 13.78 8.81
C ALA A 225 -15.69 12.62 7.90
N VAL A 226 -16.57 11.62 7.67
CA VAL A 226 -16.23 10.43 6.85
C VAL A 226 -16.75 10.51 5.41
N GLN A 227 -17.70 11.41 5.12
CA GLN A 227 -18.45 11.45 3.86
C GLN A 227 -17.62 11.60 2.58
N ALA A 228 -16.41 12.16 2.69
CA ALA A 228 -15.46 12.31 1.60
C ALA A 228 -14.06 11.85 2.03
N ARG A 229 -13.95 10.67 2.64
CA ARG A 229 -12.70 10.15 3.18
C ARG A 229 -12.43 8.70 2.73
N PRO A 230 -11.27 8.45 2.07
CA PRO A 230 -10.40 9.44 1.43
C PRO A 230 -11.13 10.24 0.31
N PRO A 231 -10.60 11.40 -0.10
CA PRO A 231 -11.28 12.27 -1.08
C PRO A 231 -11.03 11.80 -2.53
N LEU A 232 -11.60 10.65 -2.89
CA LEU A 232 -11.35 9.94 -4.16
C LEU A 232 -11.59 10.82 -5.39
N ARG A 233 -12.72 11.54 -5.42
CA ARG A 233 -13.07 12.40 -6.56
C ARG A 233 -12.14 13.57 -6.73
N THR A 234 -11.66 14.15 -5.63
CA THR A 234 -10.66 15.22 -5.68
C THR A 234 -9.36 14.70 -6.28
N MET A 235 -8.86 13.57 -5.79
CA MET A 235 -7.64 12.93 -6.31
C MET A 235 -7.73 12.63 -7.81
N LEU A 236 -8.84 12.04 -8.27
CA LEU A 236 -9.07 11.77 -9.70
C LEU A 236 -9.12 13.04 -10.55
N LYS A 237 -9.86 14.08 -10.09
CA LYS A 237 -9.95 15.36 -10.81
C LYS A 237 -8.62 16.07 -10.93
N MET A 238 -7.76 15.94 -9.94
CA MET A 238 -6.40 16.48 -9.97
C MET A 238 -5.48 15.72 -10.92
N GLY A 239 -5.86 14.51 -11.35
CA GLY A 239 -4.98 13.63 -12.13
C GLY A 239 -3.79 13.09 -11.30
N LEU A 240 -3.95 13.01 -9.97
CA LEU A 240 -2.95 12.47 -9.08
C LEU A 240 -2.79 10.96 -9.34
N PRO A 241 -1.56 10.40 -9.36
CA PRO A 241 -1.37 8.96 -9.36
C PRO A 241 -2.04 8.34 -8.13
N ILE A 242 -3.10 7.55 -8.34
CA ILE A 242 -3.79 6.83 -7.29
C ILE A 242 -3.95 5.35 -7.65
N GLY A 243 -3.77 4.49 -6.68
CA GLY A 243 -3.96 3.04 -6.83
C GLY A 243 -4.62 2.43 -5.61
N GLY A 244 -5.12 1.21 -5.76
CA GLY A 244 -5.83 0.48 -4.73
C GLY A 244 -5.02 -0.69 -4.19
N GLY A 245 -5.14 -0.94 -2.88
CA GLY A 245 -4.57 -2.07 -2.20
C GLY A 245 -5.47 -2.55 -1.07
N THR A 246 -5.11 -3.64 -0.41
CA THR A 246 -5.94 -4.22 0.67
C THR A 246 -5.41 -3.91 2.06
N ASP A 247 -4.11 -3.70 2.22
CA ASP A 247 -3.45 -3.69 3.53
C ASP A 247 -3.81 -4.96 4.35
N GLY A 248 -4.04 -6.05 3.63
CA GLY A 248 -4.30 -7.34 4.24
C GLY A 248 -2.99 -7.93 4.78
N THR A 249 -3.06 -8.62 5.88
CA THR A 249 -4.21 -9.31 6.49
C THR A 249 -4.59 -8.77 7.88
N ARG A 250 -3.77 -7.93 8.48
CA ARG A 250 -3.95 -7.50 9.88
C ARG A 250 -5.02 -6.44 10.06
N VAL A 251 -5.06 -5.45 9.16
CA VAL A 251 -5.89 -4.25 9.29
C VAL A 251 -7.22 -4.43 8.58
N ALA A 252 -7.18 -5.10 7.43
CA ALA A 252 -8.34 -5.38 6.59
C ALA A 252 -8.20 -6.76 5.93
N SER A 253 -9.24 -7.21 5.26
CA SER A 253 -9.19 -8.43 4.45
C SER A 253 -8.28 -8.22 3.24
N TYR A 254 -7.53 -9.25 2.83
CA TYR A 254 -6.77 -9.26 1.56
C TYR A 254 -7.66 -9.42 0.32
N HIS A 255 -8.98 -9.42 0.48
CA HIS A 255 -9.96 -9.68 -0.58
C HIS A 255 -10.16 -8.44 -1.47
N PRO A 256 -9.71 -8.42 -2.74
CA PRO A 256 -9.73 -7.24 -3.60
C PRO A 256 -11.16 -6.76 -3.92
N TRP A 257 -12.08 -7.70 -4.09
CA TRP A 257 -13.48 -7.39 -4.43
C TRP A 257 -14.22 -6.66 -3.32
N THR A 258 -13.80 -6.81 -2.05
CA THR A 258 -14.31 -5.98 -0.96
C THR A 258 -13.85 -4.53 -1.10
N CYS A 259 -12.63 -4.30 -1.57
CA CYS A 259 -12.14 -2.96 -1.86
C CYS A 259 -12.91 -2.33 -3.04
N LEU A 260 -13.04 -3.04 -4.15
CA LEU A 260 -13.79 -2.57 -5.32
C LEU A 260 -15.27 -2.29 -4.96
N TRP A 261 -15.90 -3.16 -4.20
CA TRP A 261 -17.25 -2.95 -3.68
C TRP A 261 -17.35 -1.67 -2.83
N TRP A 262 -16.39 -1.46 -1.91
CA TRP A 262 -16.36 -0.26 -1.08
C TRP A 262 -16.19 1.02 -1.91
N LEU A 263 -15.32 1.02 -2.90
CA LEU A 263 -15.10 2.17 -3.81
C LEU A 263 -16.37 2.55 -4.58
N VAL A 264 -17.18 1.55 -4.99
CA VAL A 264 -18.40 1.74 -5.77
C VAL A 264 -19.58 2.11 -4.88
N THR A 265 -19.77 1.41 -3.76
CA THR A 265 -20.98 1.57 -2.92
C THR A 265 -20.83 2.65 -1.86
N GLY A 266 -19.60 2.96 -1.44
CA GLY A 266 -19.32 3.86 -0.32
C GLY A 266 -19.87 3.36 1.01
N LYS A 267 -20.01 2.03 1.19
CA LYS A 267 -20.54 1.39 2.41
C LYS A 267 -19.43 0.74 3.21
N SER A 268 -19.58 0.72 4.54
CA SER A 268 -18.81 -0.20 5.38
C SER A 268 -19.31 -1.63 5.23
N VAL A 269 -18.51 -2.62 5.64
CA VAL A 269 -18.94 -4.04 5.66
C VAL A 269 -20.14 -4.28 6.58
N GLY A 270 -20.37 -3.40 7.56
CA GLY A 270 -21.55 -3.38 8.42
C GLY A 270 -22.80 -2.77 7.77
N GLY A 271 -22.68 -2.26 6.54
CA GLY A 271 -23.80 -1.67 5.78
C GLY A 271 -23.99 -0.17 6.02
N THR A 272 -23.16 0.48 6.83
CA THR A 272 -23.23 1.93 7.04
C THR A 272 -22.77 2.66 5.79
N VAL A 273 -23.60 3.59 5.27
CA VAL A 273 -23.19 4.49 4.18
C VAL A 273 -22.22 5.53 4.74
N ILE A 274 -20.99 5.51 4.24
CA ILE A 274 -19.87 6.32 4.71
C ILE A 274 -19.41 7.37 3.69
N ASN A 275 -19.53 7.07 2.40
CA ASN A 275 -19.18 8.01 1.34
C ASN A 275 -20.42 8.60 0.66
N ASP A 276 -20.42 9.91 0.47
CA ASP A 276 -21.41 10.57 -0.34
C ASP A 276 -21.37 10.03 -1.80
N PRO A 277 -22.51 9.97 -2.50
CA PRO A 277 -22.54 9.55 -3.90
C PRO A 277 -21.52 10.29 -4.80
N GLN A 278 -21.26 11.57 -4.48
CA GLN A 278 -20.30 12.40 -5.23
C GLN A 278 -18.83 11.97 -5.02
N ASN A 279 -18.51 11.24 -3.98
CA ASN A 279 -17.16 10.73 -3.71
C ASN A 279 -16.97 9.26 -4.13
N ARG A 280 -18.04 8.56 -4.54
CA ARG A 280 -17.97 7.17 -5.00
C ARG A 280 -17.43 7.10 -6.42
N LEU A 281 -16.84 5.96 -6.75
CA LEU A 281 -16.35 5.68 -8.10
C LEU A 281 -17.39 4.85 -8.89
N SER A 282 -17.41 5.02 -10.20
CA SER A 282 -18.04 4.03 -11.07
C SER A 282 -17.27 2.71 -11.04
N ARG A 283 -17.86 1.62 -11.47
CA ARG A 283 -17.20 0.30 -11.56
C ARG A 283 -15.94 0.37 -12.43
N GLU A 284 -16.02 1.10 -13.54
CA GLU A 284 -14.88 1.29 -14.44
C GLU A 284 -13.76 2.08 -13.76
N GLU A 285 -14.06 3.19 -13.10
CA GLU A 285 -13.07 4.00 -12.38
C GLU A 285 -12.41 3.21 -11.25
N ALA A 286 -13.19 2.44 -10.48
CA ALA A 286 -12.68 1.60 -9.41
C ALA A 286 -11.75 0.50 -9.95
N LEU A 287 -12.11 -0.15 -11.06
CA LEU A 287 -11.29 -1.17 -11.69
C LEU A 287 -10.01 -0.57 -12.29
N ARG A 288 -10.08 0.59 -12.97
CA ARG A 288 -8.89 1.30 -13.49
C ARG A 288 -7.94 1.70 -12.37
N LEU A 289 -8.47 2.20 -11.25
CA LEU A 289 -7.67 2.52 -10.08
C LEU A 289 -6.96 1.26 -9.55
N TRP A 290 -7.66 0.13 -9.50
CA TRP A 290 -7.13 -1.14 -9.01
C TRP A 290 -6.08 -1.76 -9.94
N THR A 291 -6.21 -1.59 -11.24
CA THR A 291 -5.31 -2.18 -12.25
C THR A 291 -4.24 -1.20 -12.72
N LYS A 292 -4.56 -0.30 -13.64
CA LYS A 292 -3.63 0.69 -14.23
C LYS A 292 -3.05 1.63 -13.17
N GLY A 293 -3.92 2.13 -12.27
CA GLY A 293 -3.48 2.99 -11.17
C GLY A 293 -2.49 2.27 -10.26
N SER A 294 -2.77 1.02 -9.88
CA SER A 294 -1.88 0.26 -8.99
C SER A 294 -0.55 -0.11 -9.66
N ALA A 295 -0.49 -0.26 -10.98
CA ALA A 295 0.76 -0.55 -11.70
C ALA A 295 1.80 0.58 -11.58
N TRP A 296 1.36 1.83 -11.42
CA TRP A 296 2.25 2.97 -11.21
C TRP A 296 3.10 2.81 -9.93
N PHE A 297 2.55 2.24 -8.88
CA PHE A 297 3.21 2.08 -7.57
C PHE A 297 4.32 1.02 -7.56
N SER A 298 4.40 0.23 -8.63
CA SER A 298 5.54 -0.64 -8.91
C SER A 298 6.41 -0.13 -10.07
N GLY A 299 6.15 1.08 -10.61
CA GLY A 299 6.86 1.62 -11.76
C GLY A 299 6.68 0.78 -13.02
N GLU A 300 5.50 0.14 -13.19
CA GLU A 300 5.21 -0.79 -14.28
C GLU A 300 3.99 -0.38 -15.11
N ASP A 301 3.49 0.83 -14.93
CA ASP A 301 2.31 1.34 -15.62
C ASP A 301 2.45 1.43 -17.14
N GLU A 302 3.69 1.45 -17.66
CA GLU A 302 3.94 1.37 -19.09
C GLU A 302 3.87 -0.08 -19.65
N ILE A 303 3.96 -1.10 -18.79
CA ILE A 303 4.05 -2.51 -19.22
C ILE A 303 2.94 -3.41 -18.70
N LYS A 304 2.14 -2.96 -17.73
CA LYS A 304 0.99 -3.72 -17.18
C LYS A 304 -0.14 -2.81 -16.68
N GLY A 305 -1.25 -3.43 -16.31
CA GLY A 305 -2.43 -2.76 -15.73
C GLY A 305 -3.58 -2.58 -16.71
N GLU A 306 -3.37 -2.89 -17.98
CA GLU A 306 -4.40 -2.93 -19.01
C GLU A 306 -4.05 -3.96 -20.09
N LEU A 307 -5.04 -4.39 -20.88
CA LEU A 307 -4.85 -5.30 -22.00
C LEU A 307 -4.65 -4.50 -23.29
N SER A 308 -3.43 -3.99 -23.48
CA SER A 308 -3.01 -3.23 -24.67
C SER A 308 -1.86 -3.93 -25.38
N VAL A 309 -1.72 -3.69 -26.69
CA VAL A 309 -0.62 -4.25 -27.49
C VAL A 309 0.72 -3.77 -26.91
N GLY A 310 1.61 -4.72 -26.64
CA GLY A 310 2.94 -4.45 -26.06
C GLY A 310 3.01 -4.52 -24.54
N GLN A 311 1.88 -4.64 -23.85
CA GLN A 311 1.83 -4.88 -22.42
C GLN A 311 1.79 -6.37 -22.06
N LEU A 312 2.05 -6.67 -20.80
CA LEU A 312 1.96 -8.03 -20.25
C LEU A 312 0.50 -8.53 -20.33
N ALA A 313 0.33 -9.77 -20.74
CA ALA A 313 -0.98 -10.41 -20.84
C ALA A 313 -1.44 -10.95 -19.45
N ASP A 314 -1.44 -10.09 -18.46
CA ASP A 314 -1.90 -10.41 -17.11
C ASP A 314 -3.41 -10.15 -17.02
N PHE A 315 -4.20 -11.19 -16.90
CA PHE A 315 -5.66 -11.09 -16.84
C PHE A 315 -6.28 -12.15 -15.92
N ALA A 316 -7.46 -11.84 -15.40
CA ALA A 316 -8.30 -12.77 -14.67
C ALA A 316 -9.58 -13.05 -15.44
N VAL A 317 -10.02 -14.31 -15.48
CA VAL A 317 -11.30 -14.71 -16.03
C VAL A 317 -12.27 -14.91 -14.85
N LEU A 318 -13.22 -14.00 -14.72
CA LEU A 318 -14.14 -13.99 -13.57
C LEU A 318 -15.31 -14.96 -13.76
N ASP A 319 -15.81 -15.52 -12.66
CA ASP A 319 -16.99 -16.40 -12.61
C ASP A 319 -18.29 -15.67 -12.99
N LYS A 320 -18.34 -14.34 -12.82
CA LYS A 320 -19.47 -13.47 -13.16
C LYS A 320 -18.98 -12.14 -13.72
N ASP A 321 -19.83 -11.48 -14.49
CA ASP A 321 -19.52 -10.17 -15.04
C ASP A 321 -19.56 -9.07 -13.96
N TYR A 322 -18.39 -8.55 -13.59
CA TYR A 322 -18.22 -7.46 -12.63
C TYR A 322 -19.07 -6.22 -12.95
N PHE A 323 -19.31 -5.93 -14.23
CA PHE A 323 -20.03 -4.72 -14.65
C PHE A 323 -21.56 -4.86 -14.53
N SER A 324 -22.09 -6.09 -14.48
CA SER A 324 -23.54 -6.34 -14.50
C SER A 324 -24.10 -6.97 -13.22
N VAL A 325 -23.28 -7.63 -12.37
CA VAL A 325 -23.76 -8.19 -11.10
C VAL A 325 -24.31 -7.12 -10.17
N ASP A 326 -25.20 -7.52 -9.25
CA ASP A 326 -25.65 -6.64 -8.18
C ASP A 326 -24.46 -6.12 -7.36
N GLU A 327 -24.55 -4.87 -6.84
CA GLU A 327 -23.44 -4.25 -6.09
C GLU A 327 -22.94 -5.15 -4.96
N ASP A 328 -23.84 -5.73 -4.15
CA ASP A 328 -23.44 -6.56 -3.03
C ASP A 328 -22.84 -7.92 -3.47
N ALA A 329 -23.10 -8.36 -4.71
CA ALA A 329 -22.49 -9.56 -5.28
C ALA A 329 -21.03 -9.35 -5.73
N ILE A 330 -20.57 -8.11 -5.88
CA ILE A 330 -19.17 -7.79 -6.22
C ILE A 330 -18.20 -8.48 -5.24
N ARG A 331 -18.54 -8.51 -3.95
CA ARG A 331 -17.70 -9.13 -2.92
C ARG A 331 -17.52 -10.64 -3.04
N GLY A 332 -18.33 -11.30 -3.84
CA GLY A 332 -18.30 -12.74 -4.05
C GLY A 332 -17.73 -13.16 -5.40
N LEU A 333 -17.05 -12.27 -6.12
CA LEU A 333 -16.42 -12.61 -7.40
C LEU A 333 -15.15 -13.43 -7.17
N GLU A 334 -14.95 -14.40 -8.07
CA GLU A 334 -13.77 -15.28 -8.11
C GLU A 334 -13.26 -15.43 -9.56
N SER A 335 -12.02 -15.90 -9.69
CA SER A 335 -11.37 -16.20 -10.96
C SER A 335 -11.16 -17.70 -11.15
#